data_64c7cfd1408eebe5d7ff91055b9462db
#
_entry.id   64c7cfd1408eebe5d7ff91055b9462db
#
_cell.length_a   1.000
_cell.length_b   1.000
_cell.length_c   1.000
_cell.angle_alpha   90.00
_cell.angle_beta   90.00
_cell.angle_gamma   90.00
#
_symmetry.space_group_name_H-M   'P 1'
#
loop_
_entity.id
_entity.type
_entity.pdbx_description
1 polymer ?
#
loop_
_entity_poly.entity_id
_entity_poly.type
_entity_poly.pdbx_seq_one_letter_code
_entity_poly.pdbx_strand_id
1 'polypeptide(L)'
;NTLTIGRNIKQLREEQDITQQMLAEKLSISFQAVSKWETGITLPEVTLLPTIAETFGVTIDDLFRPNMKAYRNKAERLMSLYESKMDNMEIFHQAEQEYKKMFESGNFTDEDLGYYAYLMECHARYYLKVAEEYYIKSIEQGSQFKEESYYKTQRQYILFLSRLGRSQESIDKYSTLIFQEPDNPMHYSSLVAAYKYAGDLKNAIKAAETGLDLFPNDTLLLTYAGDTYKDLSDYDNAKKCWDRAYQLDKELIDTQYSLACYYIESHLPEQAEKVLNEIISWNHERGFEIENQWAEDELKKLKQAEK
;
A
#
# COMPACT_ATOMS: atom_id res chain seq x y z
N ASN A 1 20.74 28.92 -30.86
CA ASN A 1 22.07 28.44 -30.44
C ASN A 1 22.40 27.10 -31.10
N THR A 2 23.02 27.18 -32.30
CA THR A 2 23.43 26.01 -33.10
C THR A 2 24.36 25.08 -32.30
N LEU A 3 25.20 25.64 -31.45
CA LEU A 3 26.15 24.91 -30.60
C LEU A 3 25.51 24.10 -29.46
N THR A 4 24.30 24.44 -29.02
CA THR A 4 23.65 23.77 -27.87
C THR A 4 23.06 22.42 -28.27
N ILE A 5 22.30 22.37 -29.36
CA ILE A 5 21.67 21.12 -29.83
C ILE A 5 22.70 20.08 -30.27
N GLY A 6 23.71 20.50 -31.05
CA GLY A 6 24.78 19.60 -31.47
C GLY A 6 25.59 19.03 -30.31
N ARG A 7 25.88 19.86 -29.30
CA ARG A 7 26.53 19.42 -28.06
C ARG A 7 25.67 18.41 -27.29
N ASN A 8 24.37 18.69 -27.18
CA ASN A 8 23.45 17.80 -26.47
C ASN A 8 23.32 16.45 -27.19
N ILE A 9 23.20 16.45 -28.51
CA ILE A 9 23.19 15.21 -29.32
C ILE A 9 24.49 14.42 -29.12
N LYS A 10 25.65 15.08 -29.11
CA LYS A 10 26.94 14.43 -28.86
C LYS A 10 27.00 13.84 -27.46
N GLN A 11 26.60 14.60 -26.43
CA GLN A 11 26.58 14.17 -25.05
C GLN A 11 25.66 12.93 -24.87
N LEU A 12 24.41 12.98 -25.37
CA LEU A 12 23.45 11.89 -25.30
C LEU A 12 23.98 10.61 -25.98
N ARG A 13 24.64 10.78 -27.11
CA ARG A 13 25.23 9.68 -27.84
C ARG A 13 26.39 9.03 -27.04
N GLU A 14 27.28 9.85 -26.49
CA GLU A 14 28.44 9.37 -25.71
C GLU A 14 27.97 8.70 -24.41
N GLU A 15 26.95 9.22 -23.74
CA GLU A 15 26.38 8.65 -22.52
C GLU A 15 25.69 7.29 -22.75
N GLN A 16 25.21 7.04 -24.00
CA GLN A 16 24.64 5.75 -24.38
C GLN A 16 25.63 4.83 -25.12
N ASP A 17 26.94 5.14 -25.10
CA ASP A 17 27.98 4.38 -25.81
C ASP A 17 27.70 4.17 -27.30
N ILE A 18 26.94 5.09 -27.94
CA ILE A 18 26.59 5.05 -29.37
C ILE A 18 27.64 5.80 -30.16
N THR A 19 28.18 5.16 -31.22
CA THR A 19 29.07 5.85 -32.17
C THR A 19 28.29 6.76 -33.10
N GLN A 20 28.94 7.77 -33.69
CA GLN A 20 28.30 8.62 -34.72
C GLN A 20 27.74 7.80 -35.89
N GLN A 21 28.42 6.71 -36.26
CA GLN A 21 27.96 5.79 -37.28
C GLN A 21 26.67 5.06 -36.88
N MET A 22 26.61 4.55 -35.65
CA MET A 22 25.42 3.87 -35.14
C MET A 22 24.22 4.83 -35.03
N LEU A 23 24.47 6.10 -34.62
CA LEU A 23 23.42 7.10 -34.61
C LEU A 23 22.90 7.43 -36.01
N ALA A 24 23.82 7.56 -36.99
CA ALA A 24 23.45 7.80 -38.37
C ALA A 24 22.58 6.67 -38.94
N GLU A 25 22.92 5.41 -38.64
CA GLU A 25 22.14 4.23 -39.05
C GLU A 25 20.76 4.22 -38.42
N LYS A 26 20.66 4.49 -37.12
CA LYS A 26 19.35 4.57 -36.38
C LYS A 26 18.44 5.66 -36.97
N LEU A 27 19.02 6.78 -37.41
CA LEU A 27 18.28 7.90 -37.97
C LEU A 27 18.10 7.82 -39.50
N SER A 28 18.65 6.79 -40.17
CA SER A 28 18.66 6.62 -41.61
C SER A 28 19.26 7.82 -42.39
N ILE A 29 20.35 8.36 -41.84
CA ILE A 29 21.08 9.51 -42.44
C ILE A 29 22.58 9.19 -42.62
N SER A 30 23.32 10.13 -43.19
CA SER A 30 24.77 9.95 -43.34
C SER A 30 25.54 10.25 -42.04
N PHE A 31 26.63 9.54 -41.84
CA PHE A 31 27.61 9.83 -40.77
C PHE A 31 28.08 11.30 -40.78
N GLN A 32 28.31 11.87 -42.01
CA GLN A 32 28.70 13.27 -42.13
C GLN A 32 27.66 14.25 -41.61
N ALA A 33 26.37 13.91 -41.66
CA ALA A 33 25.32 14.77 -41.13
C ALA A 33 25.43 14.83 -39.61
N VAL A 34 25.55 13.67 -38.90
CA VAL A 34 25.75 13.61 -37.44
C VAL A 34 26.99 14.38 -37.06
N SER A 35 28.12 14.16 -37.73
CA SER A 35 29.37 14.87 -37.44
C SER A 35 29.24 16.39 -37.56
N LYS A 36 28.53 16.88 -38.59
CA LYS A 36 28.28 18.32 -38.80
C LYS A 36 27.37 18.90 -37.71
N TRP A 37 26.39 18.13 -37.20
CA TRP A 37 25.54 18.57 -36.08
C TRP A 37 26.36 18.71 -34.82
N GLU A 38 27.14 17.69 -34.46
CA GLU A 38 27.94 17.66 -33.21
C GLU A 38 29.05 18.74 -33.21
N THR A 39 29.56 19.12 -34.37
CA THR A 39 30.54 20.20 -34.55
C THR A 39 29.88 21.59 -34.66
N GLY A 40 28.56 21.66 -34.72
CA GLY A 40 27.81 22.91 -34.87
C GLY A 40 27.85 23.54 -36.24
N ILE A 41 28.31 22.82 -37.27
CA ILE A 41 28.37 23.30 -38.65
C ILE A 41 26.97 23.42 -39.27
N THR A 42 26.09 22.42 -38.98
CA THR A 42 24.69 22.44 -39.40
C THR A 42 23.80 22.03 -38.21
N LEU A 43 22.50 22.32 -38.35
CA LEU A 43 21.47 21.80 -37.44
C LEU A 43 20.79 20.57 -38.06
N PRO A 44 20.23 19.66 -37.23
CA PRO A 44 19.28 18.67 -37.71
C PRO A 44 18.07 19.35 -38.38
N GLU A 45 17.50 18.69 -39.38
CA GLU A 45 16.23 19.10 -39.95
C GLU A 45 15.13 18.98 -38.87
N VAL A 46 14.17 19.92 -38.88
CA VAL A 46 13.08 19.96 -37.92
C VAL A 46 12.29 18.66 -37.88
N THR A 47 12.13 18.02 -39.03
CA THR A 47 11.45 16.73 -39.20
C THR A 47 12.16 15.56 -38.52
N LEU A 48 13.47 15.66 -38.29
CA LEU A 48 14.25 14.64 -37.58
C LEU A 48 14.27 14.82 -36.05
N LEU A 49 13.90 15.97 -35.52
CA LEU A 49 13.94 16.24 -34.11
C LEU A 49 13.11 15.25 -33.27
N PRO A 50 11.88 14.86 -33.68
CA PRO A 50 11.12 13.85 -32.97
C PRO A 50 11.86 12.51 -32.90
N THR A 51 12.42 12.02 -34.00
CA THR A 51 13.15 10.75 -34.06
C THR A 51 14.45 10.78 -33.23
N ILE A 52 15.17 11.92 -33.25
CA ILE A 52 16.35 12.13 -32.41
C ILE A 52 15.96 12.08 -30.92
N ALA A 53 14.91 12.80 -30.55
CA ALA A 53 14.39 12.83 -29.17
C ALA A 53 13.94 11.44 -28.70
N GLU A 54 13.23 10.69 -29.57
CA GLU A 54 12.82 9.31 -29.28
C GLU A 54 14.01 8.37 -29.14
N THR A 55 15.01 8.47 -30.04
CA THR A 55 16.23 7.66 -29.98
C THR A 55 16.96 7.78 -28.67
N PHE A 56 16.98 8.96 -28.08
CA PHE A 56 17.65 9.24 -26.81
C PHE A 56 16.73 9.20 -25.59
N GLY A 57 15.43 8.96 -25.75
CA GLY A 57 14.47 8.94 -24.66
C GLY A 57 14.22 10.32 -24.00
N VAL A 58 14.36 11.41 -24.75
CA VAL A 58 14.22 12.80 -24.29
C VAL A 58 13.10 13.52 -25.03
N THR A 59 12.73 14.73 -24.58
CA THR A 59 11.83 15.60 -25.36
C THR A 59 12.59 16.43 -26.38
N ILE A 60 11.89 16.94 -27.41
CA ILE A 60 12.48 17.88 -28.38
C ILE A 60 13.03 19.13 -27.61
N ASP A 61 12.30 19.62 -26.59
CA ASP A 61 12.76 20.76 -25.78
C ASP A 61 14.06 20.46 -25.04
N ASP A 62 14.25 19.23 -24.58
CA ASP A 62 15.49 18.82 -23.89
C ASP A 62 16.70 18.92 -24.82
N LEU A 63 16.55 18.68 -26.14
CA LEU A 63 17.65 18.85 -27.10
C LEU A 63 18.19 20.28 -27.11
N PHE A 64 17.42 21.27 -26.67
CA PHE A 64 17.78 22.69 -26.65
C PHE A 64 18.23 23.20 -25.28
N ARG A 65 18.09 22.40 -24.22
CA ARG A 65 18.45 22.83 -22.84
C ARG A 65 19.94 22.69 -22.56
N PRO A 66 20.57 23.64 -21.86
CA PRO A 66 21.93 23.46 -21.35
C PRO A 66 21.92 22.43 -20.19
N ASN A 67 22.93 21.55 -20.15
CA ASN A 67 23.11 20.54 -19.08
C ASN A 67 21.97 19.50 -18.98
N MET A 68 21.64 18.87 -20.07
CA MET A 68 20.62 17.81 -20.11
C MET A 68 21.13 16.53 -19.46
N LYS A 69 20.26 15.89 -18.63
CA LYS A 69 20.50 14.53 -18.15
C LYS A 69 20.11 13.55 -19.26
N ALA A 70 21.03 12.67 -19.66
CA ALA A 70 20.67 11.56 -20.54
C ALA A 70 19.95 10.47 -19.78
N TYR A 71 19.03 9.83 -20.47
CA TYR A 71 18.34 8.64 -20.02
C TYR A 71 18.58 7.53 -21.04
N ARG A 72 18.70 6.28 -20.60
CA ARG A 72 18.93 5.13 -21.49
C ARG A 72 17.76 4.92 -22.47
N ASN A 73 16.55 5.24 -22.04
CA ASN A 73 15.35 5.10 -22.82
C ASN A 73 14.23 6.05 -22.33
N LYS A 74 13.13 6.10 -23.08
CA LYS A 74 11.97 6.93 -22.77
C LYS A 74 11.28 6.55 -21.45
N ALA A 75 11.24 5.25 -21.13
CA ALA A 75 10.60 4.76 -19.90
C ALA A 75 11.35 5.26 -18.64
N GLU A 76 12.69 5.19 -18.63
CA GLU A 76 13.52 5.73 -17.55
C GLU A 76 13.32 7.25 -17.37
N ARG A 77 13.24 7.99 -18.48
CA ARG A 77 12.96 9.43 -18.42
C ARG A 77 11.61 9.74 -17.77
N LEU A 78 10.55 9.03 -18.21
CA LEU A 78 9.21 9.22 -17.66
C LEU A 78 9.16 8.83 -16.17
N MET A 79 9.84 7.76 -15.79
CA MET A 79 9.98 7.35 -14.39
C MET A 79 10.66 8.46 -13.55
N SER A 80 11.76 9.02 -14.03
CA SER A 80 12.46 10.13 -13.35
C SER A 80 11.58 11.39 -13.23
N LEU A 81 10.75 11.69 -14.23
CA LEU A 81 9.77 12.77 -14.18
C LEU A 81 8.68 12.48 -13.15
N TYR A 82 8.19 11.24 -13.09
CA TYR A 82 7.20 10.83 -12.10
C TYR A 82 7.74 10.89 -10.68
N GLU A 83 8.99 10.44 -10.44
CA GLU A 83 9.65 10.55 -9.14
C GLU A 83 9.65 11.99 -8.60
N SER A 84 9.80 12.98 -9.48
CA SER A 84 9.79 14.40 -9.10
C SER A 84 8.40 14.98 -8.85
N LYS A 85 7.33 14.32 -9.36
CA LYS A 85 5.93 14.73 -9.30
C LYS A 85 5.01 13.50 -9.21
N MET A 86 5.07 12.80 -8.07
CA MET A 86 4.34 11.55 -7.85
C MET A 86 2.81 11.68 -7.88
N ASP A 87 2.27 12.89 -7.85
CA ASP A 87 0.84 13.20 -8.02
C ASP A 87 0.39 13.24 -9.49
N ASN A 88 1.33 13.25 -10.44
CA ASN A 88 1.01 13.28 -11.86
C ASN A 88 0.75 11.88 -12.43
N MET A 89 -0.50 11.45 -12.37
CA MET A 89 -0.94 10.14 -12.83
C MET A 89 -0.76 9.92 -14.34
N GLU A 90 -0.81 10.98 -15.15
CA GLU A 90 -0.59 10.88 -16.58
C GLU A 90 0.85 10.44 -16.89
N ILE A 91 1.83 11.04 -16.22
CA ILE A 91 3.24 10.65 -16.36
C ILE A 91 3.44 9.20 -15.86
N PHE A 92 2.81 8.81 -14.76
CA PHE A 92 2.85 7.43 -14.29
C PHE A 92 2.38 6.44 -15.35
N HIS A 93 1.19 6.65 -15.90
CA HIS A 93 0.64 5.76 -16.93
C HIS A 93 1.47 5.72 -18.20
N GLN A 94 2.03 6.85 -18.62
CA GLN A 94 2.94 6.88 -19.77
C GLN A 94 4.22 6.07 -19.49
N ALA A 95 4.83 6.21 -18.31
CA ALA A 95 6.00 5.44 -17.91
C ALA A 95 5.69 3.93 -17.87
N GLU A 96 4.59 3.56 -17.22
CA GLU A 96 4.14 2.16 -17.12
C GLU A 96 3.93 1.53 -18.50
N GLN A 97 3.27 2.25 -19.42
CA GLN A 97 3.05 1.76 -20.78
C GLN A 97 4.35 1.56 -21.57
N GLU A 98 5.32 2.47 -21.46
CA GLU A 98 6.61 2.32 -22.14
C GLU A 98 7.39 1.11 -21.59
N TYR A 99 7.41 0.87 -20.27
CA TYR A 99 8.01 -0.33 -19.71
C TYR A 99 7.30 -1.61 -20.17
N LYS A 100 5.97 -1.64 -20.19
CA LYS A 100 5.19 -2.79 -20.66
C LYS A 100 5.50 -3.11 -22.14
N LYS A 101 5.58 -2.11 -23.01
CA LYS A 101 5.99 -2.30 -24.42
C LYS A 101 7.39 -2.89 -24.55
N MET A 102 8.33 -2.44 -23.72
CA MET A 102 9.70 -3.00 -23.71
C MET A 102 9.68 -4.47 -23.30
N PHE A 103 8.92 -4.84 -22.24
CA PHE A 103 8.79 -6.22 -21.78
C PHE A 103 8.11 -7.12 -22.81
N GLU A 104 7.04 -6.68 -23.44
CA GLU A 104 6.33 -7.40 -24.49
C GLU A 104 7.20 -7.63 -25.73
N SER A 105 8.04 -6.67 -26.10
CA SER A 105 8.98 -6.80 -27.24
C SER A 105 10.23 -7.60 -26.91
N GLY A 106 10.48 -7.95 -25.63
CA GLY A 106 11.71 -8.59 -25.20
C GLY A 106 12.96 -7.69 -25.24
N ASN A 107 12.79 -6.39 -25.47
CA ASN A 107 13.88 -5.42 -25.59
C ASN A 107 14.06 -4.65 -24.27
N PHE A 108 14.52 -5.33 -23.24
CA PHE A 108 14.76 -4.78 -21.90
C PHE A 108 15.99 -5.41 -21.25
N THR A 109 16.51 -4.74 -20.24
CA THR A 109 17.63 -5.19 -19.40
C THR A 109 17.16 -5.48 -17.97
N ASP A 110 18.00 -6.14 -17.17
CA ASP A 110 17.73 -6.33 -15.73
C ASP A 110 17.56 -4.99 -14.99
N GLU A 111 18.26 -3.96 -15.45
CA GLU A 111 18.16 -2.61 -14.90
C GLU A 111 16.80 -1.97 -15.20
N ASP A 112 16.19 -2.24 -16.35
CA ASP A 112 14.85 -1.77 -16.69
C ASP A 112 13.78 -2.41 -15.79
N LEU A 113 13.96 -3.68 -15.43
CA LEU A 113 13.10 -4.34 -14.42
C LEU A 113 13.23 -3.65 -13.05
N GLY A 114 14.44 -3.29 -12.64
CA GLY A 114 14.71 -2.55 -11.41
C GLY A 114 14.04 -1.17 -11.38
N TYR A 115 14.16 -0.42 -12.46
CA TYR A 115 13.49 0.89 -12.58
C TYR A 115 11.97 0.79 -12.65
N TYR A 116 11.43 -0.24 -13.29
CA TYR A 116 9.99 -0.48 -13.26
C TYR A 116 9.50 -0.81 -11.84
N ALA A 117 10.23 -1.66 -11.11
CA ALA A 117 9.91 -1.93 -9.69
C ALA A 117 9.96 -0.63 -8.86
N TYR A 118 10.94 0.23 -9.09
CA TYR A 118 11.05 1.52 -8.41
C TYR A 118 9.91 2.49 -8.79
N LEU A 119 9.46 2.50 -10.06
CA LEU A 119 8.27 3.24 -10.47
C LEU A 119 7.03 2.81 -9.67
N MET A 120 6.84 1.49 -9.49
CA MET A 120 5.73 0.94 -8.70
C MET A 120 5.87 1.31 -7.21
N GLU A 121 7.09 1.28 -6.67
CA GLU A 121 7.35 1.71 -5.28
C GLU A 121 7.04 3.19 -5.07
N CYS A 122 7.45 4.07 -5.97
CA CYS A 122 7.12 5.50 -5.92
C CYS A 122 5.61 5.72 -5.93
N HIS A 123 4.89 4.98 -6.76
CA HIS A 123 3.45 5.02 -6.87
C HIS A 123 2.75 4.54 -5.58
N ALA A 124 3.21 3.42 -5.01
CA ALA A 124 2.71 2.91 -3.75
C ALA A 124 2.93 3.92 -2.60
N ARG A 125 4.11 4.53 -2.50
CA ARG A 125 4.41 5.57 -1.49
C ARG A 125 3.49 6.78 -1.61
N TYR A 126 3.19 7.21 -2.83
CA TYR A 126 2.23 8.29 -3.04
C TYR A 126 0.84 7.94 -2.50
N TYR A 127 0.30 6.75 -2.84
CA TYR A 127 -1.02 6.34 -2.36
C TYR A 127 -1.07 6.08 -0.85
N LEU A 128 0.01 5.57 -0.25
CA LEU A 128 0.07 5.45 1.21
C LEU A 128 -0.03 6.83 1.89
N LYS A 129 0.63 7.85 1.33
CA LYS A 129 0.50 9.22 1.82
C LYS A 129 -0.91 9.77 1.66
N VAL A 130 -1.53 9.56 0.49
CA VAL A 130 -2.92 9.95 0.24
C VAL A 130 -3.88 9.24 1.21
N ALA A 131 -3.69 7.93 1.43
CA ALA A 131 -4.51 7.17 2.38
C ALA A 131 -4.41 7.75 3.80
N GLU A 132 -3.19 8.08 4.27
CA GLU A 132 -2.98 8.71 5.58
C GLU A 132 -3.70 10.05 5.69
N GLU A 133 -3.60 10.91 4.68
CA GLU A 133 -4.30 12.20 4.66
C GLU A 133 -5.82 12.04 4.78
N TYR A 134 -6.40 11.05 4.12
CA TYR A 134 -7.84 10.78 4.19
C TYR A 134 -8.26 10.14 5.51
N TYR A 135 -7.45 9.26 6.12
CA TYR A 135 -7.69 8.79 7.48
C TYR A 135 -7.73 9.94 8.48
N ILE A 136 -6.74 10.84 8.42
CA ILE A 136 -6.66 12.00 9.31
C ILE A 136 -7.89 12.91 9.12
N LYS A 137 -8.23 13.26 7.87
CA LYS A 137 -9.41 14.07 7.56
C LYS A 137 -10.71 13.45 8.07
N SER A 138 -10.89 12.14 7.88
CA SER A 138 -12.08 11.42 8.35
C SER A 138 -12.17 11.43 9.88
N ILE A 139 -11.06 11.23 10.56
CA ILE A 139 -11.00 11.28 12.03
C ILE A 139 -11.29 12.69 12.55
N GLU A 140 -10.72 13.73 11.93
CA GLU A 140 -10.98 15.12 12.30
C GLU A 140 -12.46 15.51 12.13
N GLN A 141 -13.06 15.16 10.99
CA GLN A 141 -14.48 15.45 10.72
C GLN A 141 -15.42 14.67 11.65
N GLY A 142 -15.10 13.38 11.90
CA GLY A 142 -15.93 12.52 12.77
C GLY A 142 -15.81 12.84 14.26
N SER A 143 -14.75 13.56 14.68
CA SER A 143 -14.45 13.82 16.11
C SER A 143 -15.54 14.60 16.84
N GLN A 144 -16.35 15.38 16.12
CA GLN A 144 -17.46 16.16 16.69
C GLN A 144 -18.66 15.30 17.08
N PHE A 145 -18.89 14.20 16.37
CA PHE A 145 -20.07 13.34 16.54
C PHE A 145 -19.78 12.07 17.30
N LYS A 146 -18.52 11.58 17.26
CA LYS A 146 -18.06 10.34 17.91
C LYS A 146 -19.01 9.14 17.66
N GLU A 147 -19.51 9.04 16.42
CA GLU A 147 -20.35 7.92 15.98
C GLU A 147 -19.51 6.65 15.76
N GLU A 148 -20.16 5.51 15.56
CA GLU A 148 -19.50 4.23 15.32
C GLU A 148 -18.51 4.28 14.14
N SER A 149 -18.87 4.98 13.08
CA SER A 149 -18.01 5.20 11.89
C SER A 149 -16.68 5.88 12.24
N TYR A 150 -16.69 6.81 13.18
CA TYR A 150 -15.49 7.47 13.68
C TYR A 150 -14.53 6.48 14.34
N TYR A 151 -15.03 5.64 15.22
CA TYR A 151 -14.21 4.64 15.91
C TYR A 151 -13.73 3.54 14.97
N LYS A 152 -14.55 3.14 13.98
CA LYS A 152 -14.15 2.20 12.92
C LYS A 152 -12.98 2.77 12.12
N THR A 153 -13.04 4.03 11.71
CA THR A 153 -11.95 4.70 11.00
C THR A 153 -10.68 4.79 11.84
N GLN A 154 -10.81 5.06 13.13
CA GLN A 154 -9.65 5.07 14.03
C GLN A 154 -8.96 3.70 14.11
N ARG A 155 -9.73 2.61 14.24
CA ARG A 155 -9.16 1.25 14.25
C ARG A 155 -8.44 0.92 12.92
N GLN A 156 -9.04 1.29 11.79
CA GLN A 156 -8.39 1.11 10.49
C GLN A 156 -7.10 1.92 10.38
N TYR A 157 -7.06 3.12 10.93
CA TYR A 157 -5.85 3.95 10.94
C TYR A 157 -4.74 3.36 11.83
N ILE A 158 -5.09 2.77 12.99
CA ILE A 158 -4.14 2.03 13.83
C ILE A 158 -3.47 0.90 13.02
N LEU A 159 -4.28 0.10 12.34
CA LEU A 159 -3.80 -1.01 11.52
C LEU A 159 -2.93 -0.50 10.35
N PHE A 160 -3.32 0.60 9.72
CA PHE A 160 -2.54 1.24 8.67
C PHE A 160 -1.16 1.67 9.19
N LEU A 161 -1.09 2.39 10.31
CA LEU A 161 0.18 2.80 10.94
C LEU A 161 1.05 1.59 11.31
N SER A 162 0.43 0.53 11.82
CA SER A 162 1.14 -0.70 12.16
C SER A 162 1.80 -1.35 10.93
N ARG A 163 1.09 -1.44 9.79
CA ARG A 163 1.63 -1.96 8.52
C ARG A 163 2.81 -1.13 8.00
N LEU A 164 2.89 0.14 8.38
CA LEU A 164 4.01 1.02 8.08
C LEU A 164 5.14 0.97 9.13
N GLY A 165 5.04 0.11 10.15
CA GLY A 165 6.00 0.04 11.25
C GLY A 165 5.92 1.23 12.23
N ARG A 166 4.81 1.97 12.23
CA ARG A 166 4.59 3.21 13.02
C ARG A 166 3.63 2.99 14.20
N SER A 167 3.58 1.79 14.76
CA SER A 167 2.67 1.44 15.86
C SER A 167 2.86 2.32 17.10
N GLN A 168 4.08 2.82 17.35
CA GLN A 168 4.36 3.70 18.48
C GLN A 168 3.50 4.98 18.47
N GLU A 169 3.24 5.53 17.29
CA GLU A 169 2.39 6.73 17.16
C GLU A 169 0.96 6.48 17.64
N SER A 170 0.41 5.29 17.36
CA SER A 170 -0.90 4.88 17.88
C SER A 170 -0.87 4.67 19.40
N ILE A 171 0.17 4.03 19.92
CA ILE A 171 0.34 3.79 21.36
C ILE A 171 0.38 5.13 22.12
N ASP A 172 1.19 6.09 21.67
CA ASP A 172 1.33 7.40 22.30
C ASP A 172 0.00 8.18 22.27
N LYS A 173 -0.69 8.14 21.12
CA LYS A 173 -1.99 8.79 20.94
C LYS A 173 -3.04 8.26 21.91
N TYR A 174 -3.23 6.93 21.97
CA TYR A 174 -4.30 6.36 22.80
C TYR A 174 -3.95 6.36 24.29
N SER A 175 -2.68 6.28 24.66
CA SER A 175 -2.24 6.52 26.03
C SER A 175 -2.59 7.94 26.48
N THR A 176 -2.40 8.94 25.61
CA THR A 176 -2.79 10.34 25.89
C THR A 176 -4.31 10.50 25.99
N LEU A 177 -5.07 9.87 25.09
CA LEU A 177 -6.55 9.93 25.09
C LEU A 177 -7.15 9.28 26.35
N ILE A 178 -6.60 8.18 26.83
CA ILE A 178 -7.02 7.54 28.10
C ILE A 178 -6.81 8.51 29.28
N PHE A 179 -5.71 9.26 29.29
CA PHE A 179 -5.48 10.27 30.33
C PHE A 179 -6.48 11.44 30.26
N GLN A 180 -6.86 11.86 29.04
CA GLN A 180 -7.79 12.97 28.83
C GLN A 180 -9.26 12.57 29.00
N GLU A 181 -9.64 11.39 28.53
CA GLU A 181 -11.01 10.85 28.51
C GLU A 181 -11.03 9.41 29.07
N PRO A 182 -10.79 9.24 30.39
CA PRO A 182 -10.64 7.91 31.01
C PRO A 182 -11.94 7.09 30.99
N ASP A 183 -13.10 7.73 30.84
CA ASP A 183 -14.42 7.10 30.82
C ASP A 183 -14.83 6.55 29.45
N ASN A 184 -13.92 6.54 28.47
CA ASN A 184 -14.21 6.05 27.12
C ASN A 184 -13.55 4.68 26.86
N PRO A 185 -14.32 3.56 26.85
CA PRO A 185 -13.78 2.23 26.66
C PRO A 185 -13.09 2.02 25.31
N MET A 186 -13.49 2.82 24.29
CA MET A 186 -12.88 2.74 22.96
C MET A 186 -11.39 3.11 22.94
N HIS A 187 -10.93 3.95 23.88
CA HIS A 187 -9.52 4.29 23.96
C HIS A 187 -8.69 3.10 24.46
N TYR A 188 -9.24 2.33 25.40
CA TYR A 188 -8.59 1.12 25.92
C TYR A 188 -8.53 0.04 24.85
N SER A 189 -9.64 -0.25 24.16
CA SER A 189 -9.65 -1.24 23.08
C SER A 189 -8.71 -0.85 21.93
N SER A 190 -8.63 0.44 21.60
CA SER A 190 -7.68 0.96 20.60
C SER A 190 -6.22 0.84 21.05
N LEU A 191 -5.94 1.07 22.34
CA LEU A 191 -4.59 0.90 22.89
C LEU A 191 -4.17 -0.58 22.90
N VAL A 192 -5.10 -1.49 23.24
CA VAL A 192 -4.87 -2.94 23.13
C VAL A 192 -4.49 -3.32 21.71
N ALA A 193 -5.27 -2.86 20.72
CA ALA A 193 -4.99 -3.10 19.31
C ALA A 193 -3.62 -2.54 18.89
N ALA A 194 -3.28 -1.33 19.31
CA ALA A 194 -1.99 -0.70 19.00
C ALA A 194 -0.80 -1.50 19.55
N TYR A 195 -0.85 -1.93 20.81
CA TYR A 195 0.18 -2.80 21.40
C TYR A 195 0.23 -4.18 20.73
N LYS A 196 -0.92 -4.78 20.45
CA LYS A 196 -1.01 -6.06 19.76
C LYS A 196 -0.34 -6.02 18.39
N TYR A 197 -0.65 -5.01 17.59
CA TYR A 197 -0.02 -4.82 16.27
C TYR A 197 1.46 -4.42 16.35
N ALA A 198 1.91 -3.84 17.45
CA ALA A 198 3.34 -3.62 17.72
C ALA A 198 4.07 -4.90 18.15
N GLY A 199 3.36 -6.00 18.40
CA GLY A 199 3.91 -7.25 18.93
C GLY A 199 4.18 -7.21 20.45
N ASP A 200 3.77 -6.14 21.13
CA ASP A 200 3.94 -6.00 22.58
C ASP A 200 2.71 -6.56 23.34
N LEU A 201 2.58 -7.89 23.27
CA LEU A 201 1.46 -8.61 23.88
C LEU A 201 1.36 -8.42 25.40
N LYS A 202 2.49 -8.19 26.06
CA LYS A 202 2.52 -7.96 27.51
C LYS A 202 1.83 -6.65 27.90
N ASN A 203 2.09 -5.59 27.18
CA ASN A 203 1.43 -4.31 27.42
C ASN A 203 0.01 -4.31 26.84
N ALA A 204 -0.27 -5.06 25.76
CA ALA A 204 -1.63 -5.25 25.25
C ALA A 204 -2.55 -5.86 26.31
N ILE A 205 -2.15 -6.98 26.94
CA ILE A 205 -3.00 -7.62 27.96
C ILE A 205 -3.17 -6.75 29.19
N LYS A 206 -2.12 -6.04 29.64
CA LYS A 206 -2.21 -5.11 30.75
C LYS A 206 -3.20 -3.96 30.47
N ALA A 207 -3.18 -3.42 29.26
CA ALA A 207 -4.14 -2.39 28.83
C ALA A 207 -5.58 -2.94 28.80
N ALA A 208 -5.76 -4.19 28.33
CA ALA A 208 -7.06 -4.86 28.32
C ALA A 208 -7.60 -5.08 29.74
N GLU A 209 -6.80 -5.62 30.63
CA GLU A 209 -7.18 -5.84 32.05
C GLU A 209 -7.54 -4.51 32.74
N THR A 210 -6.72 -3.46 32.53
CA THR A 210 -7.02 -2.13 33.12
C THR A 210 -8.35 -1.58 32.57
N GLY A 211 -8.62 -1.74 31.29
CA GLY A 211 -9.88 -1.31 30.69
C GLY A 211 -11.07 -2.15 31.18
N LEU A 212 -10.91 -3.47 31.33
CA LEU A 212 -11.97 -4.37 31.80
C LEU A 212 -12.30 -4.19 33.31
N ASP A 213 -11.34 -3.72 34.12
CA ASP A 213 -11.61 -3.32 35.49
C ASP A 213 -12.59 -2.15 35.56
N LEU A 214 -12.53 -1.23 34.61
CA LEU A 214 -13.41 -0.06 34.51
C LEU A 214 -14.70 -0.37 33.69
N PHE A 215 -14.60 -1.16 32.64
CA PHE A 215 -15.67 -1.47 31.71
C PHE A 215 -15.85 -2.99 31.55
N PRO A 216 -16.27 -3.71 32.57
CA PRO A 216 -16.27 -5.17 32.60
C PRO A 216 -17.23 -5.83 31.60
N ASN A 217 -18.12 -5.08 30.96
CA ASN A 217 -19.09 -5.54 29.97
C ASN A 217 -18.90 -4.92 28.60
N ASP A 218 -17.77 -4.24 28.34
CA ASP A 218 -17.48 -3.76 27.00
C ASP A 218 -17.10 -4.93 26.09
N THR A 219 -17.93 -5.20 25.10
CA THR A 219 -17.84 -6.38 24.24
C THR A 219 -16.63 -6.34 23.32
N LEU A 220 -16.27 -5.17 22.80
CA LEU A 220 -15.10 -5.02 21.94
C LEU A 220 -13.79 -5.20 22.74
N LEU A 221 -13.74 -4.65 23.94
CA LEU A 221 -12.58 -4.79 24.83
C LEU A 221 -12.40 -6.24 25.28
N LEU A 222 -13.50 -6.94 25.60
CA LEU A 222 -13.50 -8.38 25.86
C LEU A 222 -12.96 -9.17 24.67
N THR A 223 -13.41 -8.85 23.46
CA THR A 223 -12.94 -9.51 22.24
C THR A 223 -11.43 -9.33 22.06
N TYR A 224 -10.92 -8.11 22.16
CA TYR A 224 -9.49 -7.84 22.01
C TYR A 224 -8.63 -8.44 23.15
N ALA A 225 -9.18 -8.50 24.38
CA ALA A 225 -8.53 -9.22 25.47
C ALA A 225 -8.41 -10.72 25.14
N GLY A 226 -9.50 -11.33 24.66
CA GLY A 226 -9.51 -12.72 24.22
C GLY A 226 -8.49 -12.99 23.12
N ASP A 227 -8.45 -12.15 22.10
CA ASP A 227 -7.46 -12.26 21.01
C ASP A 227 -6.02 -12.12 21.52
N THR A 228 -5.80 -11.25 22.50
CA THR A 228 -4.47 -11.06 23.09
C THR A 228 -4.07 -12.26 23.96
N TYR A 229 -4.99 -12.83 24.73
CA TYR A 229 -4.74 -14.07 25.46
C TYR A 229 -4.43 -15.24 24.54
N LYS A 230 -5.14 -15.36 23.39
CA LYS A 230 -4.84 -16.36 22.36
C LYS A 230 -3.41 -16.21 21.85
N ASP A 231 -3.01 -14.99 21.51
CA ASP A 231 -1.65 -14.71 21.02
C ASP A 231 -0.57 -15.01 22.07
N LEU A 232 -0.92 -14.95 23.34
CA LEU A 232 -0.10 -15.41 24.49
C LEU A 232 -0.22 -16.91 24.75
N SER A 233 -0.96 -17.67 23.95
CA SER A 233 -1.26 -19.10 24.11
C SER A 233 -2.07 -19.45 25.39
N ASP A 234 -2.75 -18.46 25.97
CA ASP A 234 -3.67 -18.64 27.10
C ASP A 234 -5.11 -18.84 26.59
N TYR A 235 -5.37 -20.00 26.04
CA TYR A 235 -6.65 -20.35 25.40
C TYR A 235 -7.83 -20.36 26.36
N ASP A 236 -7.60 -20.65 27.65
CA ASP A 236 -8.66 -20.69 28.66
C ASP A 236 -9.21 -19.30 28.94
N ASN A 237 -8.34 -18.31 29.12
CA ASN A 237 -8.76 -16.93 29.33
C ASN A 237 -9.26 -16.29 28.05
N ALA A 238 -8.68 -16.63 26.88
CA ALA A 238 -9.20 -16.21 25.58
C ALA A 238 -10.67 -16.61 25.41
N LYS A 239 -10.97 -17.92 25.64
CA LYS A 239 -12.32 -18.45 25.51
C LYS A 239 -13.31 -17.79 26.47
N LYS A 240 -12.94 -17.58 27.72
CA LYS A 240 -13.80 -16.88 28.70
C LYS A 240 -14.16 -15.46 28.23
N CYS A 241 -13.20 -14.73 27.70
CA CYS A 241 -13.43 -13.37 27.19
C CYS A 241 -14.39 -13.38 26.00
N TRP A 242 -14.16 -14.24 25.01
CA TRP A 242 -15.01 -14.33 23.83
C TRP A 242 -16.43 -14.84 24.15
N ASP A 243 -16.56 -15.87 25.01
CA ASP A 243 -17.87 -16.35 25.44
C ASP A 243 -18.68 -15.25 26.13
N ARG A 244 -18.04 -14.47 26.98
CA ARG A 244 -18.69 -13.35 27.64
C ARG A 244 -19.07 -12.25 26.65
N ALA A 245 -18.19 -11.88 25.71
CA ALA A 245 -18.49 -10.92 24.68
C ALA A 245 -19.68 -11.37 23.82
N TYR A 246 -19.68 -12.62 23.38
CA TYR A 246 -20.77 -13.21 22.57
C TYR A 246 -22.10 -13.31 23.33
N GLN A 247 -22.07 -13.55 24.65
CA GLN A 247 -23.30 -13.54 25.45
C GLN A 247 -23.91 -12.15 25.61
N LEU A 248 -23.04 -11.11 25.67
CA LEU A 248 -23.46 -9.71 25.82
C LEU A 248 -23.94 -9.11 24.48
N ASP A 249 -23.26 -9.43 23.41
CA ASP A 249 -23.58 -8.95 22.07
C ASP A 249 -23.27 -10.02 21.01
N LYS A 250 -24.32 -10.66 20.53
CA LYS A 250 -24.22 -11.67 19.46
C LYS A 250 -24.03 -11.09 18.07
N GLU A 251 -24.26 -9.79 17.92
CA GLU A 251 -24.10 -9.10 16.63
C GLU A 251 -22.70 -8.53 16.43
N LEU A 252 -21.85 -8.54 17.45
CA LEU A 252 -20.46 -8.13 17.31
C LEU A 252 -19.67 -9.14 16.49
N ILE A 253 -19.53 -8.83 15.20
CA ILE A 253 -18.92 -9.75 14.22
C ILE A 253 -17.47 -10.10 14.55
N ASP A 254 -16.70 -9.17 15.12
CA ASP A 254 -15.31 -9.39 15.54
C ASP A 254 -15.20 -10.60 16.49
N THR A 255 -16.13 -10.71 17.46
CA THR A 255 -16.18 -11.84 18.39
C THR A 255 -16.49 -13.16 17.69
N GLN A 256 -17.40 -13.15 16.72
CA GLN A 256 -17.76 -14.34 15.96
C GLN A 256 -16.56 -14.85 15.12
N TYR A 257 -15.80 -13.96 14.48
CA TYR A 257 -14.58 -14.34 13.77
C TYR A 257 -13.54 -14.96 14.70
N SER A 258 -13.32 -14.37 15.89
CA SER A 258 -12.38 -14.90 16.88
C SER A 258 -12.81 -16.30 17.38
N LEU A 259 -14.09 -16.49 17.66
CA LEU A 259 -14.64 -17.79 18.07
C LEU A 259 -14.58 -18.83 16.95
N ALA A 260 -14.89 -18.47 15.70
CA ALA A 260 -14.78 -19.37 14.56
C ALA A 260 -13.34 -19.89 14.40
N CYS A 261 -12.36 -18.98 14.41
CA CYS A 261 -10.94 -19.35 14.37
C CYS A 261 -10.56 -20.29 15.51
N TYR A 262 -10.98 -19.97 16.73
CA TYR A 262 -10.71 -20.81 17.91
C TYR A 262 -11.28 -22.21 17.76
N TYR A 263 -12.55 -22.36 17.32
CA TYR A 263 -13.18 -23.66 17.18
C TYR A 263 -12.55 -24.49 16.05
N ILE A 264 -12.14 -23.85 14.95
CA ILE A 264 -11.41 -24.52 13.85
C ILE A 264 -10.07 -25.06 14.38
N GLU A 265 -9.28 -24.22 15.04
CA GLU A 265 -7.96 -24.58 15.58
C GLU A 265 -8.05 -25.64 16.69
N SER A 266 -9.14 -25.62 17.46
CA SER A 266 -9.40 -26.60 18.52
C SER A 266 -10.05 -27.89 18.03
N HIS A 267 -10.24 -28.08 16.72
CA HIS A 267 -10.89 -29.24 16.11
C HIS A 267 -12.32 -29.49 16.67
N LEU A 268 -13.11 -28.45 16.79
CA LEU A 268 -14.49 -28.47 17.25
C LEU A 268 -15.44 -28.12 16.09
N PRO A 269 -15.69 -29.07 15.13
CA PRO A 269 -16.34 -28.76 13.85
C PRO A 269 -17.79 -28.28 14.01
N GLU A 270 -18.57 -28.87 14.92
CA GLU A 270 -19.98 -28.47 15.12
C GLU A 270 -20.11 -26.99 15.59
N GLN A 271 -19.24 -26.58 16.53
CA GLN A 271 -19.21 -25.21 17.02
C GLN A 271 -18.69 -24.24 15.95
N ALA A 272 -17.66 -24.67 15.19
CA ALA A 272 -17.13 -23.89 14.09
C ALA A 272 -18.19 -23.66 12.99
N GLU A 273 -18.88 -24.73 12.56
CA GLU A 273 -19.96 -24.65 11.55
C GLU A 273 -21.05 -23.69 11.96
N LYS A 274 -21.49 -23.77 13.23
CA LYS A 274 -22.53 -22.88 13.75
C LYS A 274 -22.12 -21.41 13.63
N VAL A 275 -20.95 -21.04 14.12
CA VAL A 275 -20.49 -19.64 14.13
C VAL A 275 -20.20 -19.15 12.70
N LEU A 276 -19.64 -19.99 11.83
CA LEU A 276 -19.41 -19.64 10.42
C LEU A 276 -20.73 -19.35 9.69
N ASN A 277 -21.79 -20.10 9.94
CA ASN A 277 -23.12 -19.83 9.37
C ASN A 277 -23.71 -18.51 9.93
N GLU A 278 -23.49 -18.18 11.20
CA GLU A 278 -23.90 -16.90 11.79
C GLU A 278 -23.17 -15.73 11.10
N ILE A 279 -21.86 -15.84 10.84
CA ILE A 279 -21.07 -14.83 10.11
C ILE A 279 -21.65 -14.62 8.69
N ILE A 280 -21.92 -15.69 7.96
CA ILE A 280 -22.47 -15.63 6.59
C ILE A 280 -23.86 -14.95 6.60
N SER A 281 -24.74 -15.30 7.55
CA SER A 281 -26.04 -14.69 7.68
C SER A 281 -25.93 -13.20 7.98
N TRP A 282 -25.05 -12.81 8.92
CA TRP A 282 -24.81 -11.43 9.30
C TRP A 282 -24.32 -10.57 8.12
N ASN A 283 -23.37 -11.10 7.34
CA ASN A 283 -22.85 -10.43 6.16
C ASN A 283 -23.91 -10.30 5.06
N HIS A 284 -24.69 -11.37 4.81
CA HIS A 284 -25.75 -11.38 3.81
C HIS A 284 -26.83 -10.33 4.12
N GLU A 285 -27.29 -10.24 5.36
CA GLU A 285 -28.29 -9.26 5.79
C GLU A 285 -27.84 -7.80 5.60
N ARG A 286 -26.52 -7.56 5.53
CA ARG A 286 -25.92 -6.23 5.40
C ARG A 286 -25.30 -5.95 4.02
N GLY A 287 -25.42 -6.90 3.08
CA GLY A 287 -24.91 -6.76 1.72
C GLY A 287 -23.38 -6.88 1.60
N PHE A 288 -22.71 -7.53 2.55
CA PHE A 288 -21.26 -7.77 2.56
C PHE A 288 -20.91 -9.16 2.01
N GLU A 289 -21.50 -9.56 0.90
CA GLU A 289 -21.38 -10.92 0.35
C GLU A 289 -19.93 -11.31 -0.01
N ILE A 290 -19.11 -10.34 -0.41
CA ILE A 290 -17.70 -10.59 -0.74
C ILE A 290 -16.91 -11.06 0.49
N GLU A 291 -17.30 -10.63 1.68
CA GLU A 291 -16.64 -10.99 2.95
C GLU A 291 -16.99 -12.43 3.41
N ASN A 292 -17.95 -13.08 2.76
CA ASN A 292 -18.32 -14.46 3.07
C ASN A 292 -17.32 -15.51 2.57
N GLN A 293 -16.48 -15.17 1.60
CA GLN A 293 -15.58 -16.12 0.95
C GLN A 293 -14.75 -16.95 1.94
N TRP A 294 -14.19 -16.31 2.95
CA TRP A 294 -13.41 -17.01 3.97
C TRP A 294 -14.27 -18.02 4.76
N ALA A 295 -15.44 -17.59 5.25
CA ALA A 295 -16.32 -18.45 6.05
C ALA A 295 -16.86 -19.63 5.25
N GLU A 296 -17.20 -19.40 3.98
CA GLU A 296 -17.64 -20.46 3.05
C GLU A 296 -16.51 -21.46 2.74
N ASP A 297 -15.30 -21.01 2.57
CA ASP A 297 -14.14 -21.86 2.31
C ASP A 297 -13.79 -22.71 3.54
N GLU A 298 -13.88 -22.17 4.75
CA GLU A 298 -13.70 -22.94 5.98
C GLU A 298 -14.83 -23.98 6.17
N LEU A 299 -16.09 -23.64 5.88
CA LEU A 299 -17.20 -24.61 5.89
C LEU A 299 -16.99 -25.77 4.91
N LYS A 300 -16.48 -25.48 3.71
CA LYS A 300 -16.14 -26.53 2.74
C LYS A 300 -15.07 -27.47 3.27
N LYS A 301 -14.01 -26.92 3.91
CA LYS A 301 -12.94 -27.74 4.51
C LYS A 301 -13.46 -28.62 5.63
N LEU A 302 -14.30 -28.11 6.53
CA LEU A 302 -14.92 -28.91 7.60
C LEU A 302 -15.73 -30.08 7.04
N LYS A 303 -16.60 -29.84 6.04
CA LYS A 303 -17.41 -30.90 5.40
C LYS A 303 -16.60 -31.95 4.61
N GLN A 304 -15.38 -31.60 4.19
CA GLN A 304 -14.47 -32.54 3.53
C GLN A 304 -13.71 -33.41 4.54
N ALA A 305 -13.43 -32.88 5.73
CA ALA A 305 -12.74 -33.63 6.78
C ALA A 305 -13.63 -34.68 7.49
N GLU A 306 -14.96 -34.57 7.37
CA GLU A 306 -15.93 -35.51 7.91
C GLU A 306 -16.21 -36.73 6.98
N LYS A 307 -15.67 -36.73 5.76
CA LYS A 307 -15.79 -37.82 4.77
C LYS A 307 -14.57 -38.71 4.75
#